data_5ca76525f70b5105c939e0961d06b3d9
#
_entry.id   5ca76525f70b5105c939e0961d06b3d9
#
_cell.length_a   1.000
_cell.length_b   1.000
_cell.length_c   1.000
_cell.angle_alpha   90.00
_cell.angle_beta   90.00
_cell.angle_gamma   90.00
#
_symmetry.space_group_name_H-M   'P 1'
#
loop_
_entity.id
_entity.type
_entity.pdbx_description
1 polymer ?
#
loop_
_entity_poly.entity_id
_entity_poly.type
_entity_poly.pdbx_seq_one_letter_code
_entity_poly.pdbx_strand_id
1 'polypeptide(L)'
;MDALRRRQSVRSFSGQPIGLQDLSNILFYGAGVTRTPAVTMLPHLQMRFRSYPSGGGLYPVELYAFLVNVAGVAPCLVHYCAVTKRAAILSEDIEASTLREAFGDCDNFIPTTGAVLFLTGIFQRTTVKYGPRGYRFVMLEAGHLAQNLSLVTTAHNLGSLMWGGYLDDRLNALIEANGVDESVVHCMMVGRENV
;
A
#
# COMPACT_ATOMS: atom_id res chain seq x y z
N MET A 1 17.66 -11.62 6.35
CA MET A 1 18.69 -10.55 6.58
C MET A 1 19.11 -9.87 5.28
N ASP A 2 19.08 -10.58 4.15
CA ASP A 2 19.51 -10.04 2.85
C ASP A 2 18.69 -8.84 2.36
N ALA A 3 17.36 -8.90 2.40
CA ALA A 3 16.50 -7.79 2.00
C ALA A 3 16.76 -6.49 2.80
N LEU A 4 17.08 -6.60 4.10
CA LEU A 4 17.43 -5.43 4.91
C LEU A 4 18.72 -4.75 4.44
N ARG A 5 19.69 -5.53 3.93
CA ARG A 5 20.97 -4.99 3.43
C ARG A 5 20.83 -4.39 2.03
N ARG A 6 19.99 -4.99 1.18
CA ARG A 6 19.81 -4.59 -0.21
C ARG A 6 18.77 -3.49 -0.41
N ARG A 7 17.82 -3.35 0.54
CA ARG A 7 16.76 -2.34 0.41
C ARG A 7 17.36 -0.94 0.20
N GLN A 8 16.97 -0.33 -0.89
CA GLN A 8 17.31 1.07 -1.21
C GLN A 8 16.10 1.77 -1.84
N SER A 9 16.13 3.11 -1.90
CA SER A 9 15.14 3.89 -2.64
C SER A 9 15.55 3.97 -4.09
N VAL A 10 14.80 3.28 -4.96
CA VAL A 10 15.05 3.23 -6.40
C VAL A 10 14.37 4.41 -7.08
N ARG A 11 15.14 5.21 -7.81
CA ARG A 11 14.67 6.42 -8.50
C ARG A 11 14.74 6.32 -10.01
N SER A 12 14.99 5.13 -10.54
CA SER A 12 14.99 4.86 -11.98
C SER A 12 14.40 3.47 -12.21
N PHE A 13 13.24 3.42 -12.84
CA PHE A 13 12.58 2.18 -13.20
C PHE A 13 12.72 1.92 -14.70
N SER A 14 12.84 0.65 -15.09
CA SER A 14 13.12 0.24 -16.46
C SER A 14 11.91 0.31 -17.40
N GLY A 15 10.71 0.49 -16.88
CA GLY A 15 9.46 0.39 -17.63
C GLY A 15 9.07 -1.05 -18.03
N GLN A 16 9.85 -2.04 -17.65
CA GLN A 16 9.49 -3.45 -17.87
C GLN A 16 8.37 -3.88 -16.90
N PRO A 17 7.42 -4.71 -17.36
CA PRO A 17 6.32 -5.16 -16.51
C PRO A 17 6.83 -5.95 -15.29
N ILE A 18 6.16 -5.76 -14.15
CA ILE A 18 6.34 -6.63 -12.99
C ILE A 18 5.43 -7.84 -13.10
N GLY A 19 5.85 -8.98 -12.50
CA GLY A 19 5.02 -10.17 -12.47
C GLY A 19 3.79 -10.00 -11.56
N LEU A 20 2.62 -10.48 -12.00
CA LEU A 20 1.42 -10.49 -11.15
C LEU A 20 1.65 -11.28 -9.86
N GLN A 21 2.39 -12.38 -9.92
CA GLN A 21 2.73 -13.17 -8.74
C GLN A 21 3.65 -12.39 -7.78
N ASP A 22 4.61 -11.61 -8.30
CA ASP A 22 5.47 -10.77 -7.47
C ASP A 22 4.66 -9.70 -6.74
N LEU A 23 3.76 -8.99 -7.46
CA LEU A 23 2.85 -8.03 -6.84
C LEU A 23 1.95 -8.69 -5.79
N SER A 24 1.36 -9.84 -6.11
CA SER A 24 0.52 -10.60 -5.17
C SER A 24 1.29 -10.97 -3.91
N ASN A 25 2.55 -11.38 -4.03
CA ASN A 25 3.41 -11.70 -2.90
C ASN A 25 3.76 -10.45 -2.07
N ILE A 26 4.02 -9.31 -2.73
CA ILE A 26 4.29 -8.04 -2.06
C ILE A 26 3.09 -7.65 -1.17
N LEU A 27 1.87 -7.70 -1.73
CA LEU A 27 0.66 -7.37 -0.98
C LEU A 27 0.40 -8.39 0.14
N PHE A 28 0.55 -9.68 -0.16
CA PHE A 28 0.25 -10.76 0.79
C PHE A 28 1.24 -10.78 1.98
N TYR A 29 2.54 -10.78 1.72
CA TYR A 29 3.54 -10.86 2.78
C TYR A 29 3.75 -9.50 3.46
N GLY A 30 3.59 -8.39 2.74
CA GLY A 30 3.70 -7.04 3.29
C GLY A 30 2.53 -6.65 4.19
N ALA A 31 1.29 -7.00 3.80
CA ALA A 31 0.07 -6.53 4.45
C ALA A 31 -0.87 -7.62 4.97
N GLY A 32 -0.63 -8.89 4.64
CA GLY A 32 -1.56 -9.99 4.90
C GLY A 32 -1.69 -10.39 6.37
N VAL A 33 -2.76 -11.11 6.67
CA VAL A 33 -3.00 -11.72 7.98
C VAL A 33 -2.06 -12.91 8.17
N THR A 34 -1.27 -12.88 9.23
CA THR A 34 -0.28 -13.92 9.58
C THR A 34 -0.73 -14.82 10.72
N ARG A 35 -1.61 -14.33 11.60
CA ARG A 35 -2.07 -15.07 12.79
C ARG A 35 -3.52 -14.78 13.10
N THR A 36 -4.26 -15.81 13.52
CA THR A 36 -5.66 -15.70 13.96
C THR A 36 -5.83 -16.45 15.29
N PRO A 37 -5.23 -15.96 16.39
CA PRO A 37 -5.37 -16.62 17.70
C PRO A 37 -6.81 -16.54 18.17
N ALA A 38 -7.27 -17.59 18.87
CA ALA A 38 -8.52 -17.55 19.61
C ALA A 38 -8.41 -16.56 20.79
N VAL A 39 -9.48 -15.82 21.05
CA VAL A 39 -9.55 -14.94 22.21
C VAL A 39 -10.14 -15.76 23.38
N THR A 40 -9.32 -16.03 24.41
CA THR A 40 -9.68 -16.92 25.52
C THR A 40 -10.98 -16.51 26.23
N MET A 41 -11.24 -15.21 26.37
CA MET A 41 -12.43 -14.68 27.03
C MET A 41 -13.65 -14.53 26.12
N LEU A 42 -13.46 -14.59 24.79
CA LEU A 42 -14.49 -14.46 23.77
C LEU A 42 -14.20 -15.44 22.62
N PRO A 43 -14.51 -16.75 22.81
CA PRO A 43 -14.11 -17.82 21.86
C PRO A 43 -14.64 -17.65 20.43
N HIS A 44 -15.73 -16.89 20.26
CA HIS A 44 -16.32 -16.55 18.97
C HIS A 44 -15.67 -15.31 18.30
N LEU A 45 -14.81 -14.58 19.03
CA LEU A 45 -14.07 -13.45 18.47
C LEU A 45 -12.70 -13.91 17.98
N GLN A 46 -12.48 -13.86 16.68
CA GLN A 46 -11.17 -14.12 16.08
C GLN A 46 -10.45 -12.79 15.85
N MET A 47 -9.37 -12.55 16.57
CA MET A 47 -8.45 -11.48 16.25
C MET A 47 -7.58 -11.88 15.05
N ARG A 48 -7.38 -10.95 14.12
CA ARG A 48 -6.58 -11.16 12.90
C ARG A 48 -5.38 -10.23 12.95
N PHE A 49 -4.20 -10.80 13.20
CA PHE A 49 -2.97 -10.04 13.22
C PHE A 49 -2.30 -10.07 11.85
N ARG A 50 -1.96 -8.88 11.35
CA ARG A 50 -1.26 -8.70 10.07
C ARG A 50 0.26 -8.84 10.26
N SER A 51 1.01 -8.83 9.16
CA SER A 51 2.48 -8.94 9.14
C SER A 51 3.21 -7.76 9.78
N TYR A 52 2.52 -6.65 10.03
CA TYR A 52 3.03 -5.45 10.66
C TYR A 52 2.29 -5.13 11.97
N PRO A 53 2.94 -4.40 12.91
CA PRO A 53 2.30 -4.06 14.19
C PRO A 53 1.26 -2.94 14.00
N SER A 54 0.17 -3.04 14.76
CA SER A 54 -0.89 -2.02 14.81
C SER A 54 -1.24 -1.65 16.25
N GLY A 55 -1.44 -0.40 16.51
CA GLY A 55 -1.86 0.12 17.81
C GLY A 55 -3.19 -0.51 18.25
N GLY A 56 -3.15 -1.37 19.28
CA GLY A 56 -4.31 -2.09 19.76
C GLY A 56 -4.89 -3.14 18.82
N GLY A 57 -4.18 -3.49 17.74
CA GLY A 57 -4.64 -4.43 16.71
C GLY A 57 -5.82 -3.90 15.89
N LEU A 58 -5.94 -2.59 15.74
CA LEU A 58 -7.11 -1.93 15.11
C LEU A 58 -7.00 -1.81 13.58
N TYR A 59 -5.78 -1.88 13.05
CA TYR A 59 -5.49 -1.87 11.61
C TYR A 59 -6.24 -0.78 10.83
N PRO A 60 -6.02 0.50 11.17
CA PRO A 60 -6.66 1.63 10.51
C PRO A 60 -6.18 1.86 9.09
N VAL A 61 -5.03 1.28 8.70
CA VAL A 61 -4.44 1.49 7.37
C VAL A 61 -5.03 0.50 6.38
N GLU A 62 -5.58 1.04 5.27
CA GLU A 62 -5.99 0.28 4.09
C GLU A 62 -4.94 0.39 2.98
N LEU A 63 -4.95 -0.56 2.04
CA LEU A 63 -3.98 -0.66 0.97
C LEU A 63 -4.67 -0.72 -0.38
N TYR A 64 -4.42 0.28 -1.19
CA TYR A 64 -4.84 0.37 -2.59
C TYR A 64 -3.62 0.24 -3.50
N ALA A 65 -3.83 -0.19 -4.73
CA ALA A 65 -2.78 -0.23 -5.74
C ALA A 65 -3.33 0.20 -7.09
N PHE A 66 -2.66 1.13 -7.75
CA PHE A 66 -2.85 1.36 -9.18
C PHE A 66 -1.83 0.52 -9.95
N LEU A 67 -2.31 -0.42 -10.72
CA LEU A 67 -1.52 -1.30 -11.56
C LEU A 67 -1.21 -0.55 -12.85
N VAL A 68 0.03 -0.11 -13.03
CA VAL A 68 0.47 0.65 -14.22
C VAL A 68 0.93 -0.30 -15.33
N ASN A 69 1.85 -1.19 -14.97
CA ASN A 69 2.43 -2.15 -15.90
C ASN A 69 2.73 -3.48 -15.20
N VAL A 70 1.68 -4.31 -15.10
CA VAL A 70 1.73 -5.66 -14.54
C VAL A 70 1.45 -6.66 -15.62
N ALA A 71 2.31 -7.67 -15.75
CA ALA A 71 2.22 -8.67 -16.82
C ALA A 71 0.87 -9.38 -16.82
N GLY A 72 0.16 -9.31 -17.95
CA GLY A 72 -1.13 -9.97 -18.15
C GLY A 72 -2.33 -9.30 -17.48
N VAL A 73 -2.17 -8.07 -16.96
CA VAL A 73 -3.25 -7.29 -16.34
C VAL A 73 -3.31 -5.92 -17.00
N ALA A 74 -4.51 -5.51 -17.41
CA ALA A 74 -4.75 -4.15 -17.89
C ALA A 74 -4.58 -3.15 -16.72
N PRO A 75 -4.18 -1.89 -17.00
CA PRO A 75 -4.11 -0.86 -15.96
C PRO A 75 -5.45 -0.74 -15.22
N CYS A 76 -5.41 -0.79 -13.90
CA CYS A 76 -6.60 -0.71 -13.05
C CYS A 76 -6.26 -0.28 -11.63
N LEU A 77 -7.25 0.26 -10.93
CA LEU A 77 -7.17 0.53 -9.49
C LEU A 77 -7.78 -0.63 -8.71
N VAL A 78 -7.07 -1.09 -7.70
CA VAL A 78 -7.54 -2.19 -6.85
C VAL A 78 -7.44 -1.81 -5.37
N HIS A 79 -8.34 -2.37 -4.54
CA HIS A 79 -8.26 -2.37 -3.10
C HIS A 79 -7.86 -3.77 -2.61
N TYR A 80 -6.80 -3.88 -1.82
CA TYR A 80 -6.35 -5.14 -1.25
C TYR A 80 -6.97 -5.40 0.12
N CYS A 81 -7.79 -6.45 0.22
CA CYS A 81 -8.35 -6.91 1.48
C CYS A 81 -7.46 -7.97 2.13
N ALA A 82 -6.74 -7.61 3.20
CA ALA A 82 -5.85 -8.51 3.93
C ALA A 82 -6.57 -9.73 4.53
N VAL A 83 -7.87 -9.62 4.83
CA VAL A 83 -8.68 -10.68 5.45
C VAL A 83 -9.04 -11.76 4.44
N THR A 84 -9.54 -11.37 3.28
CA THR A 84 -9.89 -12.30 2.19
C THR A 84 -8.71 -12.68 1.32
N LYS A 85 -7.59 -11.95 1.45
CA LYS A 85 -6.37 -12.10 0.63
C LYS A 85 -6.65 -11.88 -0.86
N ARG A 86 -7.58 -10.97 -1.17
CA ARG A 86 -8.02 -10.65 -2.54
C ARG A 86 -7.84 -9.17 -2.81
N ALA A 87 -7.57 -8.85 -4.06
CA ALA A 87 -7.65 -7.51 -4.60
C ALA A 87 -8.97 -7.36 -5.35
N ALA A 88 -9.79 -6.40 -4.95
CA ALA A 88 -11.02 -6.03 -5.66
C ALA A 88 -10.69 -4.92 -6.64
N ILE A 89 -11.09 -5.07 -7.90
CA ILE A 89 -10.98 -4.00 -8.90
C ILE A 89 -12.04 -2.95 -8.57
N LEU A 90 -11.59 -1.71 -8.41
CA LEU A 90 -12.44 -0.54 -8.15
C LEU A 90 -12.74 0.20 -9.45
N SER A 91 -11.75 0.33 -10.34
CA SER A 91 -11.90 0.97 -11.64
C SER A 91 -10.91 0.39 -12.65
N GLU A 92 -11.38 0.18 -13.89
CA GLU A 92 -10.59 -0.23 -15.05
C GLU A 92 -10.37 0.94 -16.03
N ASP A 93 -11.07 2.06 -15.82
CA ASP A 93 -11.11 3.21 -16.75
C ASP A 93 -10.20 4.37 -16.31
N ILE A 94 -9.32 4.15 -15.33
CA ILE A 94 -8.41 5.20 -14.87
C ILE A 94 -7.18 5.24 -15.79
N GLU A 95 -7.03 6.34 -16.51
CA GLU A 95 -5.83 6.57 -17.30
C GLU A 95 -4.61 6.88 -16.42
N ALA A 96 -3.44 6.45 -16.85
CA ALA A 96 -2.17 6.80 -16.20
C ALA A 96 -1.93 8.32 -16.13
N SER A 97 -2.51 9.10 -17.06
CA SER A 97 -2.52 10.56 -17.06
C SER A 97 -3.15 11.15 -15.80
N THR A 98 -4.28 10.60 -15.34
CA THR A 98 -4.96 11.04 -14.10
C THR A 98 -4.07 10.83 -12.87
N LEU A 99 -3.36 9.71 -12.84
CA LEU A 99 -2.39 9.45 -11.78
C LEU A 99 -1.22 10.44 -11.82
N ARG A 100 -0.70 10.74 -13.02
CA ARG A 100 0.39 11.72 -13.21
C ARG A 100 0.02 13.09 -12.66
N GLU A 101 -1.18 13.58 -12.94
CA GLU A 101 -1.67 14.86 -12.41
C GLU A 101 -1.66 14.93 -10.87
N ALA A 102 -1.90 13.79 -10.21
CA ALA A 102 -1.88 13.73 -8.76
C ALA A 102 -0.46 13.73 -8.16
N PHE A 103 0.56 13.41 -8.96
CA PHE A 103 1.95 13.35 -8.51
C PHE A 103 2.80 14.57 -8.95
N GLY A 104 2.25 15.51 -9.73
CA GLY A 104 2.91 16.74 -10.13
C GLY A 104 4.29 16.50 -10.76
N ASP A 105 5.34 17.09 -10.17
CA ASP A 105 6.72 17.00 -10.70
C ASP A 105 7.32 15.58 -10.75
N CYS A 106 6.60 14.58 -10.24
CA CYS A 106 7.01 13.17 -10.28
C CYS A 106 6.42 12.37 -11.43
N ASP A 107 5.83 13.02 -12.36
CA ASP A 107 5.20 12.39 -13.52
C ASP A 107 6.14 11.43 -14.28
N ASN A 108 7.46 11.70 -14.25
CA ASN A 108 8.47 10.88 -14.91
C ASN A 108 8.63 9.46 -14.36
N PHE A 109 8.26 9.21 -13.09
CA PHE A 109 8.36 7.89 -12.49
C PHE A 109 7.14 7.01 -12.82
N ILE A 110 5.96 7.62 -12.92
CA ILE A 110 4.71 6.88 -13.11
C ILE A 110 4.72 5.99 -14.36
N PRO A 111 5.11 6.47 -15.56
CA PRO A 111 5.06 5.65 -16.78
C PRO A 111 6.01 4.45 -16.77
N THR A 112 7.07 4.49 -15.95
CA THR A 112 8.10 3.45 -15.88
C THR A 112 7.95 2.52 -14.71
N THR A 113 7.04 2.81 -13.77
CA THR A 113 6.74 1.93 -12.63
C THR A 113 5.82 0.78 -13.01
N GLY A 114 5.85 -0.30 -12.24
CA GLY A 114 4.92 -1.43 -12.39
C GLY A 114 3.60 -1.18 -11.67
N ALA A 115 3.66 -0.63 -10.46
CA ALA A 115 2.49 -0.30 -9.66
C ALA A 115 2.77 0.87 -8.71
N VAL A 116 1.72 1.62 -8.35
CA VAL A 116 1.74 2.63 -7.30
C VAL A 116 0.82 2.18 -6.18
N LEU A 117 1.37 2.02 -4.99
CA LEU A 117 0.63 1.61 -3.80
C LEU A 117 0.23 2.87 -3.01
N PHE A 118 -1.03 2.93 -2.57
CA PHE A 118 -1.57 3.99 -1.71
C PHE A 118 -1.92 3.40 -0.36
N LEU A 119 -1.40 3.99 0.69
CA LEU A 119 -1.74 3.66 2.06
C LEU A 119 -2.67 4.75 2.56
N THR A 120 -3.91 4.38 2.89
CA THR A 120 -4.87 5.31 3.49
C THR A 120 -5.02 5.07 4.97
N GLY A 121 -5.45 6.09 5.70
CA GLY A 121 -5.77 5.99 7.11
C GLY A 121 -7.25 6.23 7.34
N ILE A 122 -7.96 5.21 7.89
CA ILE A 122 -9.32 5.38 8.42
C ILE A 122 -9.18 5.81 9.88
N PHE A 123 -9.19 7.12 10.12
CA PHE A 123 -8.79 7.70 11.40
C PHE A 123 -9.67 7.27 12.57
N GLN A 124 -10.97 7.10 12.35
CA GLN A 124 -11.91 6.73 13.40
C GLN A 124 -11.63 5.34 14.00
N ARG A 125 -11.02 4.42 13.25
CA ARG A 125 -10.67 3.08 13.77
C ARG A 125 -9.75 3.15 14.99
N THR A 126 -8.91 4.18 15.08
CA THR A 126 -7.99 4.37 16.20
C THR A 126 -8.43 5.45 17.16
N THR A 127 -9.01 6.54 16.67
CA THR A 127 -9.41 7.66 17.53
C THR A 127 -10.57 7.31 18.46
N VAL A 128 -11.43 6.37 18.10
CA VAL A 128 -12.49 5.84 18.98
C VAL A 128 -11.92 5.25 20.28
N LYS A 129 -10.73 4.66 20.24
CA LYS A 129 -10.06 4.06 21.40
C LYS A 129 -9.05 4.98 22.07
N TYR A 130 -8.33 5.77 21.28
CA TYR A 130 -7.17 6.52 21.74
C TYR A 130 -7.35 8.03 21.70
N GLY A 131 -8.54 8.51 21.33
CA GLY A 131 -8.81 9.95 21.15
C GLY A 131 -7.89 10.56 20.08
N PRO A 132 -7.51 11.84 20.20
CA PRO A 132 -6.64 12.51 19.22
C PRO A 132 -5.27 11.85 19.01
N ARG A 133 -4.78 11.09 20.00
CA ARG A 133 -3.53 10.32 19.87
C ARG A 133 -3.62 9.22 18.81
N GLY A 134 -4.84 8.76 18.49
CA GLY A 134 -5.10 7.76 17.45
C GLY A 134 -4.54 8.17 16.09
N TYR A 135 -4.57 9.45 15.74
CA TYR A 135 -3.98 9.99 14.51
C TYR A 135 -2.49 9.63 14.37
N ARG A 136 -1.71 9.80 15.45
CA ARG A 136 -0.28 9.43 15.46
C ARG A 136 -0.07 7.94 15.19
N PHE A 137 -0.94 7.08 15.71
CA PHE A 137 -0.83 5.64 15.50
C PHE A 137 -1.11 5.24 14.05
N VAL A 138 -2.00 5.93 13.35
CA VAL A 138 -2.22 5.74 11.91
C VAL A 138 -0.94 6.01 11.12
N MET A 139 -0.28 7.15 11.39
CA MET A 139 0.97 7.51 10.70
C MET A 139 2.11 6.53 10.98
N LEU A 140 2.28 6.11 12.23
CA LEU A 140 3.27 5.09 12.60
C LEU A 140 2.99 3.76 11.92
N GLU A 141 1.73 3.34 11.87
CA GLU A 141 1.33 2.10 11.22
C GLU A 141 1.56 2.14 9.71
N ALA A 142 1.23 3.25 9.05
CA ALA A 142 1.51 3.43 7.63
C ALA A 142 3.02 3.27 7.34
N GLY A 143 3.89 3.84 8.18
CA GLY A 143 5.34 3.65 8.07
C GLY A 143 5.78 2.20 8.28
N HIS A 144 5.19 1.47 9.25
CA HIS A 144 5.47 0.04 9.46
C HIS A 144 5.08 -0.79 8.23
N LEU A 145 3.87 -0.56 7.70
CA LEU A 145 3.38 -1.26 6.51
C LEU A 145 4.24 -0.94 5.29
N ALA A 146 4.55 0.34 5.05
CA ALA A 146 5.38 0.76 3.94
C ALA A 146 6.77 0.10 3.98
N GLN A 147 7.41 0.03 5.16
CA GLN A 147 8.68 -0.66 5.32
C GLN A 147 8.58 -2.16 5.03
N ASN A 148 7.52 -2.85 5.47
CA ASN A 148 7.30 -4.24 5.14
C ASN A 148 7.15 -4.45 3.63
N LEU A 149 6.32 -3.65 2.97
CA LEU A 149 6.14 -3.68 1.52
C LEU A 149 7.48 -3.50 0.78
N SER A 150 8.31 -2.53 1.22
CA SER A 150 9.62 -2.29 0.64
C SER A 150 10.57 -3.47 0.80
N LEU A 151 10.58 -4.12 1.96
CA LEU A 151 11.43 -5.29 2.21
C LEU A 151 11.00 -6.49 1.36
N VAL A 152 9.70 -6.74 1.24
CA VAL A 152 9.17 -7.81 0.38
C VAL A 152 9.48 -7.51 -1.09
N THR A 153 9.30 -6.25 -1.54
CA THR A 153 9.67 -5.82 -2.89
C THR A 153 11.14 -6.11 -3.18
N THR A 154 12.03 -5.74 -2.26
CA THR A 154 13.47 -6.02 -2.36
C THR A 154 13.78 -7.53 -2.41
N ALA A 155 13.06 -8.35 -1.63
CA ALA A 155 13.21 -9.79 -1.64
C ALA A 155 12.81 -10.43 -2.98
N HIS A 156 11.90 -9.78 -3.72
CA HIS A 156 11.50 -10.17 -5.07
C HIS A 156 12.39 -9.57 -6.19
N ASN A 157 13.54 -8.95 -5.84
CA ASN A 157 14.46 -8.30 -6.76
C ASN A 157 13.77 -7.18 -7.58
N LEU A 158 12.84 -6.48 -6.94
CA LEU A 158 12.19 -5.29 -7.45
C LEU A 158 12.64 -4.06 -6.65
N GLY A 159 12.58 -2.91 -7.29
CA GLY A 159 12.84 -1.62 -6.67
C GLY A 159 11.59 -1.00 -6.08
N SER A 160 11.77 -0.18 -5.05
CA SER A 160 10.70 0.62 -4.47
C SER A 160 11.15 2.04 -4.16
N LEU A 161 10.20 2.99 -4.26
CA LEU A 161 10.39 4.39 -3.91
C LEU A 161 9.21 4.84 -3.05
N MET A 162 9.49 5.23 -1.81
CA MET A 162 8.51 5.92 -0.96
C MET A 162 8.36 7.35 -1.44
N TRP A 163 7.13 7.82 -1.55
CA TRP A 163 6.86 9.15 -2.08
C TRP A 163 5.78 9.87 -1.27
N GLY A 164 6.07 11.12 -0.89
CA GLY A 164 5.15 11.98 -0.15
C GLY A 164 4.79 13.27 -0.89
N GLY A 165 5.32 13.47 -2.11
CA GLY A 165 5.05 14.66 -2.92
C GLY A 165 3.88 14.45 -3.87
N TYR A 166 2.67 14.39 -3.35
CA TYR A 166 1.43 14.23 -4.13
C TYR A 166 0.39 15.26 -3.71
N LEU A 167 -0.62 15.45 -4.55
CA LEU A 167 -1.77 16.30 -4.28
C LEU A 167 -2.85 15.46 -3.59
N ASP A 168 -3.02 15.65 -2.28
CA ASP A 168 -3.91 14.85 -1.43
C ASP A 168 -5.33 14.75 -1.99
N ASP A 169 -5.93 15.88 -2.35
CA ASP A 169 -7.30 15.90 -2.89
C ASP A 169 -7.46 15.09 -4.18
N ARG A 170 -6.42 15.08 -5.03
CA ARG A 170 -6.43 14.32 -6.27
C ARG A 170 -6.36 12.82 -6.02
N LEU A 171 -5.47 12.37 -5.12
CA LEU A 171 -5.36 10.96 -4.77
C LEU A 171 -6.57 10.47 -3.97
N ASN A 172 -7.10 11.28 -3.07
CA ASN A 172 -8.32 10.95 -2.33
C ASN A 172 -9.51 10.77 -3.29
N ALA A 173 -9.65 11.65 -4.29
CA ALA A 173 -10.69 11.52 -5.30
C ALA A 173 -10.59 10.23 -6.13
N LEU A 174 -9.37 9.76 -6.46
CA LEU A 174 -9.16 8.50 -7.19
C LEU A 174 -9.70 7.28 -6.46
N ILE A 175 -9.64 7.26 -5.14
CA ILE A 175 -10.08 6.16 -4.29
C ILE A 175 -11.42 6.43 -3.61
N GLU A 176 -12.10 7.52 -3.99
CA GLU A 176 -13.37 7.99 -3.41
C GLU A 176 -13.29 8.25 -1.89
N ALA A 177 -12.12 8.59 -1.36
CA ALA A 177 -11.93 9.00 0.03
C ALA A 177 -12.29 10.49 0.19
N ASN A 178 -12.90 10.84 1.35
CA ASN A 178 -13.34 12.21 1.61
C ASN A 178 -12.25 13.13 2.19
N GLY A 179 -11.04 12.61 2.42
CA GLY A 179 -9.92 13.36 2.98
C GLY A 179 -10.04 13.68 4.48
N VAL A 180 -11.16 13.33 5.13
CA VAL A 180 -11.44 13.62 6.54
C VAL A 180 -11.54 12.34 7.38
N ASP A 181 -12.45 11.44 7.03
CA ASP A 181 -12.61 10.14 7.71
C ASP A 181 -11.58 9.13 7.22
N GLU A 182 -11.29 9.16 5.92
CA GLU A 182 -10.24 8.41 5.24
C GLU A 182 -9.44 9.34 4.33
N SER A 183 -8.12 9.22 4.35
CA SER A 183 -7.22 9.96 3.48
C SER A 183 -5.99 9.15 3.13
N VAL A 184 -5.43 9.37 1.94
CA VAL A 184 -4.09 8.88 1.59
C VAL A 184 -3.08 9.51 2.54
N VAL A 185 -2.28 8.67 3.20
CA VAL A 185 -1.26 9.11 4.17
C VAL A 185 0.15 8.79 3.71
N HIS A 186 0.30 7.89 2.73
CA HIS A 186 1.59 7.54 2.17
C HIS A 186 1.46 6.85 0.82
N CYS A 187 2.48 7.01 -0.05
CA CYS A 187 2.55 6.35 -1.34
C CYS A 187 3.87 5.61 -1.51
N MET A 188 3.86 4.55 -2.32
CA MET A 188 5.03 3.78 -2.68
C MET A 188 4.95 3.33 -4.13
N MET A 189 5.96 3.62 -4.91
CA MET A 189 6.13 3.11 -6.27
C MET A 189 6.88 1.78 -6.22
N VAL A 190 6.49 0.84 -7.08
CA VAL A 190 7.12 -0.48 -7.23
C VAL A 190 7.38 -0.75 -8.69
N GLY A 191 8.58 -1.21 -9.03
CA GLY A 191 8.94 -1.50 -10.43
C GLY A 191 10.24 -2.27 -10.54
N ARG A 192 10.60 -2.64 -11.77
CA ARG A 192 11.93 -3.17 -12.04
C ARG A 192 12.94 -2.04 -12.07
N GLU A 193 14.06 -2.22 -11.36
CA GLU A 193 15.15 -1.26 -11.37
C GLU A 193 15.79 -1.18 -12.76
N ASN A 194 16.15 0.04 -13.17
CA ASN A 194 16.95 0.26 -14.35
C ASN A 194 18.42 0.06 -13.96
N VAL A 195 19.01 -1.03 -14.41
CA VAL A 195 20.41 -1.42 -14.10
C VAL A 195 21.37 -0.77 -15.07
#